data_3c168c7763aea3cdb18bc49742c96446
#
_entry.id   3c168c7763aea3cdb18bc49742c96446
#
_cell.length_a   1.000
_cell.length_b   1.000
_cell.length_c   1.000
_cell.angle_alpha   90.00
_cell.angle_beta   90.00
_cell.angle_gamma   90.00
#
_symmetry.space_group_name_H-M   'P 1'
#
loop_
_entity.id
_entity.type
_entity.pdbx_description
1 polymer ?
#
loop_
_entity_poly.entity_id
_entity_poly.type
_entity_poly.pdbx_seq_one_letter_code
_entity_poly.pdbx_strand_id
1 'polypeptide(L)'
;IKSANNKMSATLSIGVGRGAEDLAESERWARQALDMALGRGGDQVAVKQKGDTYEFFGGLSKGVEKRDKVRTRVIAATLSDHIKSSDRVFIMGHKNSDLDCIGAAVGMWAAIRKGLEKQASIVVNRNQTLAGALIDSVEESYGEEELFISPLEALQTATERSLLIVVD
;
A
#
# COMPACT_ATOMS: atom_id res chain seq x y z
N ILE A 1 25.09 0.43 4.88
CA ILE A 1 26.00 1.61 4.85
C ILE A 1 25.39 2.62 5.82
N LYS A 2 25.97 2.75 7.02
CA LYS A 2 25.53 3.76 8.00
C LYS A 2 26.35 5.03 7.72
N SER A 3 25.71 6.05 7.15
CA SER A 3 26.30 7.37 7.04
C SER A 3 26.35 8.05 8.41
N ALA A 4 27.51 8.52 8.79
CA ALA A 4 27.82 8.98 10.16
C ALA A 4 27.13 10.28 10.61
N ASN A 5 26.32 10.93 9.76
CA ASN A 5 25.77 12.26 10.10
C ASN A 5 24.29 12.49 9.69
N ASN A 6 23.52 11.46 9.35
CA ASN A 6 22.10 11.65 9.07
C ASN A 6 21.28 10.60 9.82
N LYS A 7 20.22 11.02 10.50
CA LYS A 7 19.28 10.12 11.23
C LYS A 7 18.47 9.18 10.30
N MET A 8 18.67 9.26 8.99
CA MET A 8 18.09 8.33 8.02
C MET A 8 19.06 7.17 7.79
N SER A 9 18.69 5.99 8.26
CA SER A 9 19.37 4.73 7.97
C SER A 9 18.95 4.28 6.58
N ALA A 10 19.86 4.33 5.59
CA ALA A 10 19.63 3.71 4.31
C ALA A 10 19.77 2.19 4.48
N THR A 11 18.78 1.43 4.00
CA THR A 11 18.78 -0.02 3.97
C THR A 11 18.85 -0.54 2.54
N LEU A 12 19.27 -1.78 2.36
CA LEU A 12 19.39 -2.41 1.06
C LEU A 12 18.68 -3.75 1.08
N SER A 13 17.76 -3.95 0.13
CA SER A 13 17.12 -5.23 -0.10
C SER A 13 17.61 -5.82 -1.42
N ILE A 14 17.96 -7.11 -1.43
CA ILE A 14 18.56 -7.78 -2.59
C ILE A 14 17.82 -9.09 -2.86
N GLY A 15 17.43 -9.31 -4.11
CA GLY A 15 16.95 -10.61 -4.60
C GLY A 15 18.00 -11.29 -5.47
N VAL A 16 18.18 -12.59 -5.29
CA VAL A 16 19.12 -13.42 -6.06
C VAL A 16 18.40 -14.64 -6.60
N GLY A 17 18.52 -14.90 -7.90
CA GLY A 17 18.16 -16.18 -8.54
C GLY A 17 19.40 -17.05 -8.68
N ARG A 18 19.39 -18.28 -8.15
CA ARG A 18 20.54 -19.20 -8.17
C ARG A 18 20.17 -20.55 -8.77
N GLY A 19 20.99 -21.01 -9.72
CA GLY A 19 20.85 -22.34 -10.33
C GLY A 19 19.69 -22.44 -11.32
N ALA A 20 19.32 -21.34 -11.94
CA ALA A 20 18.39 -21.29 -13.07
C ALA A 20 19.02 -21.84 -14.34
N GLU A 21 18.21 -22.26 -15.30
CA GLU A 21 18.67 -22.85 -16.56
C GLU A 21 19.15 -21.78 -17.56
N ASP A 22 18.57 -20.56 -17.46
CA ASP A 22 18.96 -19.42 -18.30
C ASP A 22 18.91 -18.09 -17.52
N LEU A 23 19.36 -17.02 -18.17
CA LEU A 23 19.40 -15.67 -17.58
C LEU A 23 18.01 -15.10 -17.36
N ALA A 24 17.03 -15.39 -18.21
CA ALA A 24 15.66 -14.89 -18.07
C ALA A 24 14.98 -15.55 -16.88
N GLU A 25 15.21 -16.83 -16.66
CA GLU A 25 14.73 -17.52 -15.46
C GLU A 25 15.43 -17.01 -14.19
N SER A 26 16.75 -16.80 -14.27
CA SER A 26 17.51 -16.21 -13.16
C SER A 26 16.98 -14.83 -12.76
N GLU A 27 16.65 -13.99 -13.74
CA GLU A 27 16.04 -12.68 -13.49
C GLU A 27 14.66 -12.81 -12.83
N ARG A 28 13.79 -13.68 -13.34
CA ARG A 28 12.47 -13.91 -12.72
C ARG A 28 12.59 -14.36 -11.27
N TRP A 29 13.52 -15.28 -10.98
CA TRP A 29 13.75 -15.74 -9.61
C TRP A 29 14.32 -14.64 -8.72
N ALA A 30 15.24 -13.82 -9.24
CA ALA A 30 15.78 -12.68 -8.50
C ALA A 30 14.70 -11.66 -8.15
N ARG A 31 13.77 -11.33 -9.08
CA ARG A 31 12.64 -10.46 -8.81
C ARG A 31 11.72 -11.04 -7.74
N GLN A 32 11.34 -12.32 -7.86
CA GLN A 32 10.52 -12.99 -6.85
C GLN A 32 11.19 -13.00 -5.46
N ALA A 33 12.51 -13.23 -5.43
CA ALA A 33 13.26 -13.17 -4.18
C ALA A 33 13.30 -11.74 -3.59
N LEU A 34 13.42 -10.71 -4.43
CA LEU A 34 13.38 -9.32 -3.98
C LEU A 34 12.01 -8.97 -3.40
N ASP A 35 10.91 -9.36 -4.06
CA ASP A 35 9.56 -9.15 -3.58
C ASP A 35 9.34 -9.82 -2.23
N MET A 36 9.84 -11.04 -2.06
CA MET A 36 9.81 -11.75 -0.77
C MET A 36 10.62 -11.02 0.30
N ALA A 37 11.80 -10.46 -0.03
CA ALA A 37 12.60 -9.69 0.91
C ALA A 37 11.88 -8.40 1.34
N LEU A 38 11.25 -7.70 0.39
CA LEU A 38 10.50 -6.47 0.64
C LEU A 38 9.23 -6.75 1.47
N GLY A 39 8.47 -7.80 1.13
CA GLY A 39 7.28 -8.23 1.88
C GLY A 39 7.58 -8.61 3.34
N ARG A 40 8.83 -8.99 3.65
CA ARG A 40 9.31 -9.28 5.01
C ARG A 40 9.87 -8.05 5.75
N GLY A 41 9.75 -6.86 5.17
CA GLY A 41 10.20 -5.60 5.77
C GLY A 41 11.53 -5.06 5.24
N GLY A 42 12.10 -5.66 4.19
CA GLY A 42 13.34 -5.22 3.57
C GLY A 42 14.60 -5.44 4.43
N ASP A 43 15.67 -4.69 4.12
CA ASP A 43 16.97 -4.76 4.80
C ASP A 43 17.56 -6.18 4.88
N GLN A 44 17.36 -6.96 3.82
CA GLN A 44 17.80 -8.36 3.77
C GLN A 44 18.07 -8.80 2.33
N VAL A 45 18.81 -9.90 2.21
CA VAL A 45 19.01 -10.63 0.95
C VAL A 45 18.10 -11.85 0.96
N ALA A 46 17.34 -12.05 -0.11
CA ALA A 46 16.64 -13.29 -0.38
C ALA A 46 17.25 -14.00 -1.60
N VAL A 47 17.46 -15.27 -1.49
CA VAL A 47 17.99 -16.12 -2.57
C VAL A 47 16.95 -17.17 -2.91
N LYS A 48 16.45 -17.17 -4.15
CA LYS A 48 15.58 -18.23 -4.67
C LYS A 48 16.42 -19.26 -5.42
N GLN A 49 16.15 -20.53 -5.14
CA GLN A 49 16.79 -21.67 -5.80
C GLN A 49 15.75 -22.59 -6.46
N LYS A 50 16.23 -23.53 -7.26
CA LYS A 50 15.40 -24.57 -7.88
C LYS A 50 14.55 -25.30 -6.81
N GLY A 51 13.26 -25.51 -7.09
CA GLY A 51 12.34 -26.17 -6.15
C GLY A 51 11.61 -25.19 -5.21
N ASP A 52 11.51 -23.90 -5.58
CA ASP A 52 10.82 -22.84 -4.81
C ASP A 52 11.34 -22.63 -3.37
N THR A 53 12.58 -22.99 -3.13
CA THR A 53 13.24 -22.78 -1.85
C THR A 53 13.81 -21.37 -1.77
N TYR A 54 13.61 -20.71 -0.63
CA TYR A 54 14.14 -19.39 -0.34
C TYR A 54 15.06 -19.42 0.87
N GLU A 55 16.24 -18.83 0.71
CA GLU A 55 17.17 -18.55 1.81
C GLU A 55 17.19 -17.05 2.08
N PHE A 56 17.21 -16.65 3.36
CA PHE A 56 17.23 -15.25 3.76
C PHE A 56 18.48 -14.95 4.58
N PHE A 57 19.14 -13.83 4.25
CA PHE A 57 20.34 -13.35 4.93
C PHE A 57 20.14 -11.90 5.35
N GLY A 58 20.43 -11.59 6.60
CA GLY A 58 20.12 -10.27 7.17
C GLY A 58 18.65 -10.20 7.62
N GLY A 59 18.15 -9.00 7.68
CA GLY A 59 16.84 -8.73 8.28
C GLY A 59 16.94 -8.57 9.79
N LEU A 60 16.19 -7.61 10.31
CA LEU A 60 16.25 -7.30 11.74
C LEU A 60 15.50 -8.34 12.56
N SER A 61 16.18 -8.87 13.54
CA SER A 61 15.62 -9.71 14.58
C SER A 61 14.48 -9.00 15.34
N LYS A 62 13.67 -9.75 16.06
CA LYS A 62 12.45 -9.39 16.84
C LYS A 62 12.37 -8.00 17.52
N GLY A 63 13.47 -7.25 17.63
CA GLY A 63 13.51 -5.91 18.19
C GLY A 63 12.91 -4.81 17.31
N VAL A 64 12.90 -5.00 15.97
CA VAL A 64 12.31 -4.04 15.02
C VAL A 64 10.80 -4.18 14.96
N GLU A 65 10.28 -5.39 15.07
CA GLU A 65 8.83 -5.64 15.10
C GLU A 65 8.13 -4.84 16.21
N LYS A 66 8.81 -4.68 17.36
CA LYS A 66 8.28 -3.90 18.49
C LYS A 66 8.32 -2.38 18.24
N ARG A 67 9.34 -1.89 17.51
CA ARG A 67 9.45 -0.48 17.12
C ARG A 67 8.46 -0.14 16.00
N ASP A 68 8.25 -1.02 15.04
CA ASP A 68 7.29 -0.84 13.97
C ASP A 68 5.86 -0.79 14.49
N LYS A 69 5.48 -1.63 15.45
CA LYS A 69 4.14 -1.57 16.08
C LYS A 69 3.87 -0.25 16.80
N VAL A 70 4.85 0.31 17.49
CA VAL A 70 4.71 1.63 18.14
C VAL A 70 4.61 2.72 17.09
N ARG A 71 5.48 2.71 16.09
CA ARG A 71 5.45 3.67 14.98
C ARG A 71 4.14 3.60 14.20
N THR A 72 3.66 2.41 13.88
CA THR A 72 2.38 2.20 13.19
C THR A 72 1.21 2.76 14.01
N ARG A 73 1.20 2.56 15.32
CA ARG A 73 0.16 3.14 16.21
C ARG A 73 0.20 4.66 16.23
N VAL A 74 1.39 5.25 16.30
CA VAL A 74 1.56 6.71 16.26
C VAL A 74 1.06 7.27 14.92
N ILE A 75 1.46 6.66 13.80
CA ILE A 75 1.01 7.07 12.47
C ILE A 75 -0.51 6.92 12.34
N ALA A 76 -1.08 5.80 12.79
CA ALA A 76 -2.52 5.57 12.76
C ALA A 76 -3.29 6.59 13.62
N ALA A 77 -2.77 6.93 14.80
CA ALA A 77 -3.37 7.97 15.66
C ALA A 77 -3.33 9.35 14.98
N THR A 78 -2.17 9.74 14.43
CA THR A 78 -2.03 11.01 13.71
C THR A 78 -2.95 11.08 12.48
N LEU A 79 -3.04 9.99 11.71
CA LEU A 79 -3.95 9.91 10.57
C LEU A 79 -5.43 10.03 11.03
N SER A 80 -5.79 9.34 12.10
CA SER A 80 -7.14 9.44 12.70
C SER A 80 -7.48 10.87 13.11
N ASP A 81 -6.52 11.61 13.69
CA ASP A 81 -6.73 13.00 14.09
C ASP A 81 -6.93 13.91 12.87
N HIS A 82 -6.15 13.73 11.80
CA HIS A 82 -6.35 14.45 10.54
C HIS A 82 -7.71 14.13 9.90
N ILE A 83 -8.12 12.87 9.89
CA ILE A 83 -9.44 12.46 9.38
C ILE A 83 -10.56 13.12 10.19
N LYS A 84 -10.48 13.09 11.52
CA LYS A 84 -11.49 13.69 12.41
C LYS A 84 -11.61 15.20 12.25
N SER A 85 -10.50 15.89 12.00
CA SER A 85 -10.46 17.35 11.81
C SER A 85 -10.86 17.81 10.41
N SER A 86 -10.92 16.91 9.42
CA SER A 86 -11.33 17.22 8.06
C SER A 86 -12.86 17.24 7.91
N ASP A 87 -13.36 17.97 6.93
CA ASP A 87 -14.80 18.01 6.61
C ASP A 87 -15.20 16.77 5.80
N ARG A 88 -14.38 16.38 4.83
CA ARG A 88 -14.56 15.21 3.94
C ARG A 88 -13.21 14.56 3.63
N VAL A 89 -13.21 13.25 3.42
CA VAL A 89 -12.00 12.50 3.04
C VAL A 89 -12.15 11.97 1.63
N PHE A 90 -11.16 12.22 0.79
CA PHE A 90 -11.01 11.60 -0.51
C PHE A 90 -9.87 10.59 -0.47
N ILE A 91 -10.09 9.41 -1.04
CA ILE A 91 -9.10 8.35 -1.15
C ILE A 91 -8.86 8.11 -2.63
N MET A 92 -7.62 8.16 -3.08
CA MET A 92 -7.28 7.90 -4.49
C MET A 92 -6.00 7.09 -4.58
N GLY A 93 -5.87 6.38 -5.68
CA GLY A 93 -4.65 5.66 -6.02
C GLY A 93 -4.02 6.18 -7.32
N HIS A 94 -3.16 5.35 -7.92
CA HIS A 94 -2.54 5.68 -9.19
C HIS A 94 -3.55 5.67 -10.36
N LYS A 95 -3.20 6.33 -11.47
CA LYS A 95 -4.08 6.59 -12.62
C LYS A 95 -4.74 5.33 -13.21
N ASN A 96 -4.00 4.23 -13.34
CA ASN A 96 -4.48 2.97 -13.88
C ASN A 96 -4.75 1.96 -12.75
N SER A 97 -5.46 2.39 -11.72
CA SER A 97 -5.68 1.62 -10.48
C SER A 97 -6.00 0.15 -10.75
N ASP A 98 -5.22 -0.72 -10.18
CA ASP A 98 -5.37 -2.17 -10.23
C ASP A 98 -6.16 -2.71 -9.03
N LEU A 99 -6.22 -4.02 -8.89
CA LEU A 99 -6.97 -4.67 -7.82
C LEU A 99 -6.40 -4.36 -6.43
N ASP A 100 -5.08 -4.26 -6.30
CA ASP A 100 -4.41 -3.99 -5.02
C ASP A 100 -4.70 -2.55 -4.58
N CYS A 101 -4.58 -1.61 -5.51
CA CYS A 101 -4.87 -0.20 -5.29
C CYS A 101 -6.34 0.03 -4.87
N ILE A 102 -7.30 -0.54 -5.60
CA ILE A 102 -8.73 -0.42 -5.25
C ILE A 102 -9.04 -1.16 -3.95
N GLY A 103 -8.45 -2.33 -3.71
CA GLY A 103 -8.59 -3.06 -2.44
C GLY A 103 -8.08 -2.25 -1.24
N ALA A 104 -6.93 -1.59 -1.37
CA ALA A 104 -6.39 -0.70 -0.34
C ALA A 104 -7.31 0.51 -0.09
N ALA A 105 -7.85 1.11 -1.18
CA ALA A 105 -8.79 2.23 -1.08
C ALA A 105 -10.09 1.84 -0.36
N VAL A 106 -10.68 0.69 -0.70
CA VAL A 106 -11.88 0.16 -0.05
C VAL A 106 -11.63 -0.15 1.43
N GLY A 107 -10.48 -0.75 1.75
CA GLY A 107 -10.08 -1.01 3.14
C GLY A 107 -9.96 0.29 3.96
N MET A 108 -9.32 1.32 3.40
CA MET A 108 -9.20 2.62 4.03
C MET A 108 -10.56 3.32 4.19
N TRP A 109 -11.40 3.29 3.16
CA TRP A 109 -12.77 3.81 3.20
C TRP A 109 -13.58 3.13 4.32
N ALA A 110 -13.55 1.81 4.41
CA ALA A 110 -14.27 1.07 5.44
C ALA A 110 -13.80 1.44 6.86
N ALA A 111 -12.49 1.61 7.06
CA ALA A 111 -11.93 2.04 8.33
C ALA A 111 -12.40 3.45 8.72
N ILE A 112 -12.50 4.37 7.77
CA ILE A 112 -12.95 5.75 7.99
C ILE A 112 -14.46 5.78 8.24
N ARG A 113 -15.25 5.14 7.39
CA ARG A 113 -16.72 5.15 7.48
C ARG A 113 -17.23 4.43 8.73
N LYS A 114 -16.75 3.20 8.96
CA LYS A 114 -17.22 2.34 10.07
C LYS A 114 -16.47 2.58 11.38
N GLY A 115 -15.19 2.93 11.30
CA GLY A 115 -14.37 3.11 12.49
C GLY A 115 -14.35 4.53 13.05
N LEU A 116 -14.45 5.54 12.19
CA LEU A 116 -14.39 6.96 12.58
C LEU A 116 -15.68 7.73 12.29
N GLU A 117 -16.67 7.09 11.67
CA GLU A 117 -17.97 7.68 11.31
C GLU A 117 -17.86 8.97 10.48
N LYS A 118 -16.80 9.07 9.65
CA LYS A 118 -16.55 10.22 8.78
C LYS A 118 -16.96 9.95 7.34
N GLN A 119 -17.40 11.00 6.64
CA GLN A 119 -17.67 10.92 5.21
C GLN A 119 -16.36 10.73 4.44
N ALA A 120 -16.34 9.70 3.61
CA ALA A 120 -15.22 9.38 2.75
C ALA A 120 -15.71 8.85 1.41
N SER A 121 -15.02 9.18 0.32
CA SER A 121 -15.30 8.68 -1.02
C SER A 121 -14.00 8.26 -1.70
N ILE A 122 -14.07 7.23 -2.53
CA ILE A 122 -12.95 6.74 -3.33
C ILE A 122 -13.02 7.41 -4.70
N VAL A 123 -11.96 8.12 -5.05
CA VAL A 123 -11.87 8.84 -6.33
C VAL A 123 -11.25 7.93 -7.37
N VAL A 124 -12.00 7.59 -8.40
CA VAL A 124 -11.55 6.69 -9.47
C VAL A 124 -12.05 7.14 -10.83
N ASN A 125 -11.20 7.02 -11.84
CA ASN A 125 -11.61 7.15 -13.22
C ASN A 125 -11.96 5.76 -13.79
N ARG A 126 -13.26 5.46 -13.90
CA ARG A 126 -13.75 4.15 -14.37
C ARG A 126 -13.26 3.77 -15.76
N ASN A 127 -12.96 4.75 -16.61
CA ASN A 127 -12.47 4.49 -17.95
C ASN A 127 -10.97 4.10 -18.00
N GLN A 128 -10.25 4.24 -16.90
CA GLN A 128 -8.81 4.01 -16.84
C GLN A 128 -8.41 2.92 -15.82
N THR A 129 -9.31 2.56 -14.92
CA THR A 129 -9.02 1.51 -13.94
C THR A 129 -9.03 0.12 -14.57
N LEU A 130 -8.16 -0.75 -14.08
CA LEU A 130 -8.13 -2.18 -14.42
C LEU A 130 -9.02 -3.02 -13.48
N ALA A 131 -9.59 -2.42 -12.45
CA ALA A 131 -10.35 -3.09 -11.40
C ALA A 131 -11.88 -2.87 -11.51
N GLY A 132 -12.42 -2.65 -12.71
CA GLY A 132 -13.84 -2.35 -12.93
C GLY A 132 -14.78 -3.36 -12.28
N ALA A 133 -14.53 -4.66 -12.48
CA ALA A 133 -15.35 -5.73 -11.91
C ALA A 133 -15.33 -5.75 -10.36
N LEU A 134 -14.23 -5.38 -9.74
CA LEU A 134 -14.16 -5.25 -8.28
C LEU A 134 -15.00 -4.07 -7.79
N ILE A 135 -14.92 -2.93 -8.48
CA ILE A 135 -15.70 -1.74 -8.16
C ILE A 135 -17.19 -2.05 -8.22
N ASP A 136 -17.66 -2.69 -9.30
CA ASP A 136 -19.06 -3.07 -9.47
C ASP A 136 -19.52 -4.02 -8.36
N SER A 137 -18.74 -5.03 -8.01
CA SER A 137 -19.04 -5.96 -6.92
C SER A 137 -19.10 -5.28 -5.54
N VAL A 138 -18.25 -4.29 -5.30
CA VAL A 138 -18.26 -3.53 -4.03
C VAL A 138 -19.49 -2.63 -3.96
N GLU A 139 -19.87 -1.95 -5.04
CA GLU A 139 -21.09 -1.13 -5.10
C GLU A 139 -22.35 -1.97 -4.86
N GLU A 140 -22.46 -3.13 -5.50
CA GLU A 140 -23.57 -4.05 -5.27
C GLU A 140 -23.66 -4.51 -3.80
N SER A 141 -22.51 -4.69 -3.15
CA SER A 141 -22.47 -5.19 -1.77
C SER A 141 -22.77 -4.14 -0.74
N TYR A 142 -22.38 -2.89 -0.97
CA TYR A 142 -22.51 -1.83 0.03
C TYR A 142 -23.69 -0.88 -0.24
N GLY A 143 -24.12 -0.70 -1.50
CA GLY A 143 -25.29 0.12 -1.87
C GLY A 143 -25.20 1.60 -1.48
N GLU A 144 -24.01 2.11 -1.19
CA GLU A 144 -23.81 3.50 -0.79
C GLU A 144 -23.59 4.37 -2.03
N GLU A 145 -24.44 5.38 -2.26
CA GLU A 145 -24.43 6.27 -3.44
C GLU A 145 -23.16 7.10 -3.50
N GLU A 146 -22.29 7.30 -2.73
CA GLU A 146 -21.08 8.12 -2.83
C GLU A 146 -19.78 7.37 -2.52
N LEU A 147 -19.82 6.04 -2.64
CA LEU A 147 -18.64 5.23 -2.37
C LEU A 147 -17.53 5.52 -3.38
N PHE A 148 -17.85 5.40 -4.67
CA PHE A 148 -16.93 5.74 -5.76
C PHE A 148 -17.42 6.98 -6.50
N ILE A 149 -16.55 7.98 -6.61
CA ILE A 149 -16.83 9.22 -7.31
C ILE A 149 -15.78 9.49 -8.40
N SER A 150 -16.17 10.27 -9.39
CA SER A 150 -15.24 10.71 -10.42
C SER A 150 -14.26 11.77 -9.92
N PRO A 151 -13.09 11.95 -10.57
CA PRO A 151 -12.19 13.07 -10.26
C PRO A 151 -12.85 14.44 -10.37
N LEU A 152 -13.80 14.61 -11.28
CA LEU A 152 -14.51 15.88 -11.46
C LEU A 152 -15.43 16.16 -10.27
N GLU A 153 -16.19 15.17 -9.83
CA GLU A 153 -17.05 15.30 -8.62
C GLU A 153 -16.21 15.57 -7.37
N ALA A 154 -15.06 14.91 -7.22
CA ALA A 154 -14.15 15.16 -6.13
C ALA A 154 -13.68 16.62 -6.10
N LEU A 155 -13.28 17.18 -7.26
CA LEU A 155 -12.87 18.58 -7.38
C LEU A 155 -14.02 19.57 -7.08
N GLN A 156 -15.23 19.25 -7.50
CA GLN A 156 -16.41 20.10 -7.26
C GLN A 156 -16.86 20.12 -5.79
N THR A 157 -16.60 19.03 -5.07
CA THR A 157 -17.04 18.88 -3.68
C THR A 157 -15.91 19.08 -2.65
N ALA A 158 -14.67 19.24 -3.10
CA ALA A 158 -13.53 19.50 -2.25
C ALA A 158 -13.61 20.92 -1.63
N THR A 159 -13.22 21.01 -0.37
CA THR A 159 -13.09 22.26 0.38
C THR A 159 -11.64 22.45 0.84
N GLU A 160 -11.30 23.61 1.39
CA GLU A 160 -9.98 23.87 1.98
C GLU A 160 -9.65 22.93 3.16
N ARG A 161 -10.67 22.31 3.75
CA ARG A 161 -10.54 21.37 4.87
C ARG A 161 -10.75 19.91 4.47
N SER A 162 -10.77 19.62 3.19
CA SER A 162 -10.81 18.24 2.69
C SER A 162 -9.45 17.56 2.85
N LEU A 163 -9.46 16.30 3.27
CA LEU A 163 -8.26 15.47 3.37
C LEU A 163 -8.17 14.54 2.16
N LEU A 164 -7.03 14.53 1.49
CA LEU A 164 -6.71 13.56 0.46
C LEU A 164 -5.76 12.50 1.01
N ILE A 165 -6.16 11.24 0.89
CA ILE A 165 -5.34 10.06 1.19
C ILE A 165 -5.00 9.37 -0.12
N VAL A 166 -3.70 9.19 -0.37
CA VAL A 166 -3.21 8.47 -1.55
C VAL A 166 -2.77 7.08 -1.12
N VAL A 167 -3.26 6.07 -1.83
CA VAL A 167 -2.93 4.64 -1.64
C VAL A 167 -2.36 4.05 -2.92
N ASP A 168 -1.55 3.01 -2.78
CA ASP A 168 -0.90 2.31 -3.89
C ASP A 168 -0.85 0.80 -3.61
#